data_12cea32cbf6da667facc9581e28f6536
#
_entry.id   12cea32cbf6da667facc9581e28f6536
#
_cell.length_a   1.000
_cell.length_b   1.000
_cell.length_c   1.000
_cell.angle_alpha   90.00
_cell.angle_beta   90.00
_cell.angle_gamma   90.00
#
_symmetry.space_group_name_H-M   'P 1'
#
loop_
_entity.id
_entity.type
_entity.pdbx_description
1 polymer ?
#
loop_
_entity_poly.entity_id
_entity_poly.type
_entity_poly.pdbx_seq_one_letter_code
_entity_poly.pdbx_strand_id
1 'polypeptide(L)'
;MEKQEGVIFTNWRVGQFNDNYETIFGQDFGFSVDPTTLVKLSIDKGNKRIFLKVMYAKTGMSTTQIADYNIRYAGPHLVVSDSAEPRLIKEIKMKGCNIVPTVKRSGSILSGIALLQDYDLIVDPDSMELIKELNNYTWATKGQTKPVPKWDHCIDAIRYAAQYVLVNRTKGAYTIR
;
A
#
# COMPACT_ATOMS: atom_id res chain seq x y z
N MET A 1 9.07 17.34 -11.40
CA MET A 1 8.21 17.83 -10.29
C MET A 1 9.09 18.04 -9.07
N GLU A 2 9.09 19.23 -8.53
CA GLU A 2 9.90 19.54 -7.35
C GLU A 2 9.31 18.88 -6.11
N LYS A 3 10.18 18.32 -5.26
CA LYS A 3 9.77 17.76 -3.97
C LYS A 3 9.49 18.90 -3.00
N GLN A 4 8.40 18.77 -2.24
CA GLN A 4 8.11 19.73 -1.18
C GLN A 4 9.09 19.58 -0.02
N GLU A 5 9.33 20.69 0.69
CA GLU A 5 10.12 20.67 1.91
C GLU A 5 9.43 19.78 2.94
N GLY A 6 10.23 18.95 3.64
CA GLY A 6 9.71 18.04 4.66
C GLY A 6 9.03 16.78 4.14
N VAL A 7 9.26 16.40 2.88
CA VAL A 7 8.74 15.14 2.35
C VAL A 7 9.27 13.94 3.15
N ILE A 8 8.41 12.95 3.32
CA ILE A 8 8.71 11.78 4.14
C ILE A 8 9.59 10.79 3.41
N PHE A 9 9.31 10.54 2.12
CA PHE A 9 10.05 9.56 1.33
C PHE A 9 10.97 10.24 0.32
N THR A 10 12.26 9.98 0.44
CA THR A 10 13.29 10.41 -0.52
C THR A 10 13.99 9.22 -1.18
N ASN A 11 13.70 8.01 -0.71
CA ASN A 11 14.33 6.75 -1.08
C ASN A 11 13.58 6.05 -2.23
N TRP A 12 13.18 6.81 -3.24
CA TRP A 12 12.44 6.26 -4.37
C TRP A 12 12.94 6.82 -5.71
N ARG A 13 12.70 6.05 -6.75
CA ARG A 13 12.97 6.43 -8.13
C ARG A 13 11.97 5.78 -9.06
N VAL A 14 11.80 6.35 -10.23
CA VAL A 14 11.02 5.73 -11.31
C VAL A 14 11.87 4.67 -11.98
N GLY A 15 11.28 3.51 -12.24
CA GLY A 15 11.95 2.40 -12.91
C GLY A 15 10.98 1.32 -13.30
N GLN A 16 11.40 0.46 -14.19
CA GLN A 16 10.55 -0.62 -14.68
C GLN A 16 10.20 -1.60 -13.57
N PHE A 17 8.91 -1.99 -13.51
CA PHE A 17 8.44 -2.97 -12.55
C PHE A 17 9.06 -4.34 -12.84
N ASN A 18 9.49 -5.01 -11.78
CA ASN A 18 10.04 -6.37 -11.86
C ASN A 18 9.25 -7.27 -10.91
N ASP A 19 8.50 -8.21 -11.44
CA ASP A 19 7.63 -9.10 -10.66
C ASP A 19 8.23 -10.48 -10.36
N ASN A 20 9.57 -10.60 -10.42
CA ASN A 20 10.27 -11.85 -10.12
C ASN A 20 10.40 -12.14 -8.61
N TYR A 21 9.89 -11.26 -7.75
CA TYR A 21 9.97 -11.39 -6.31
C TYR A 21 8.60 -11.67 -5.69
N GLU A 22 8.53 -11.72 -4.36
CA GLU A 22 7.26 -11.98 -3.68
C GLU A 22 6.23 -10.90 -4.02
N THR A 23 5.12 -11.33 -4.59
CA THR A 23 4.04 -10.44 -5.02
C THR A 23 2.92 -10.38 -4.00
N ILE A 24 2.52 -9.16 -3.63
CA ILE A 24 1.38 -8.88 -2.77
C ILE A 24 0.74 -7.57 -3.22
N PHE A 25 -0.54 -7.39 -2.91
CA PHE A 25 -1.27 -6.16 -3.24
C PHE A 25 -1.71 -5.45 -1.97
N GLY A 26 -1.67 -4.14 -2.00
CA GLY A 26 -2.21 -3.27 -0.94
C GLY A 26 -3.43 -2.52 -1.43
N GLN A 27 -4.39 -2.30 -0.54
CA GLN A 27 -5.63 -1.60 -0.87
C GLN A 27 -6.00 -0.60 0.21
N ASP A 28 -6.32 0.62 -0.21
CA ASP A 28 -6.93 1.63 0.63
C ASP A 28 -8.32 1.94 0.09
N PHE A 29 -9.34 1.96 0.95
CA PHE A 29 -10.70 2.22 0.54
C PHE A 29 -11.04 3.70 0.64
N GLY A 30 -11.59 4.24 -0.41
CA GLY A 30 -12.24 5.53 -0.45
C GLY A 30 -13.64 5.40 -1.03
N PHE A 31 -14.30 6.51 -1.29
CA PHE A 31 -15.59 6.48 -1.99
C PHE A 31 -15.79 7.71 -2.88
N SER A 32 -16.49 8.73 -2.40
CA SER A 32 -16.91 9.85 -3.26
C SER A 32 -15.83 10.89 -3.50
N VAL A 33 -15.02 11.19 -2.50
CA VAL A 33 -13.95 12.19 -2.56
C VAL A 33 -12.59 11.51 -2.71
N ASP A 34 -12.31 10.56 -1.81
CA ASP A 34 -11.05 9.83 -1.80
C ASP A 34 -11.15 8.59 -2.71
N PRO A 35 -10.11 8.28 -3.47
CA PRO A 35 -10.12 7.11 -4.33
C PRO A 35 -9.98 5.83 -3.53
N THR A 36 -10.54 4.74 -4.05
CA THR A 36 -10.11 3.39 -3.70
C THR A 36 -8.89 3.07 -4.56
N THR A 37 -7.82 2.63 -3.92
CA THR A 37 -6.56 2.32 -4.61
C THR A 37 -6.23 0.84 -4.49
N LEU A 38 -5.54 0.32 -5.50
CA LEU A 38 -4.92 -1.00 -5.47
C LEU A 38 -3.50 -0.86 -6.01
N VAL A 39 -2.52 -1.25 -5.21
CA VAL A 39 -1.11 -1.16 -5.57
C VAL A 39 -0.48 -2.55 -5.53
N LYS A 40 0.24 -2.90 -6.59
CA LYS A 40 1.01 -4.13 -6.67
C LYS A 40 2.41 -3.89 -6.11
N LEU A 41 2.86 -4.80 -5.24
CA LEU A 41 4.21 -4.81 -4.70
C LEU A 41 4.94 -6.07 -5.13
N SER A 42 6.20 -5.93 -5.51
CA SER A 42 7.13 -7.03 -5.69
C SER A 42 8.31 -6.79 -4.76
N ILE A 43 8.49 -7.65 -3.76
CA ILE A 43 9.38 -7.39 -2.62
C ILE A 43 10.65 -8.22 -2.72
N ASP A 44 11.76 -7.56 -2.99
CA ASP A 44 13.09 -8.15 -3.00
C ASP A 44 13.76 -7.90 -1.64
N LYS A 45 13.57 -8.84 -0.73
CA LYS A 45 14.11 -8.73 0.63
C LYS A 45 15.64 -8.75 0.66
N GLY A 46 16.24 -9.53 -0.22
CA GLY A 46 17.69 -9.71 -0.26
C GLY A 46 18.46 -8.44 -0.60
N ASN A 47 17.93 -7.65 -1.53
CA ASN A 47 18.53 -6.39 -1.96
C ASN A 47 17.81 -5.16 -1.40
N LYS A 48 16.85 -5.35 -0.52
CA LYS A 48 16.07 -4.27 0.09
C LYS A 48 15.45 -3.34 -0.93
N ARG A 49 14.72 -3.93 -1.89
CA ARG A 49 13.98 -3.19 -2.92
C ARG A 49 12.52 -3.58 -2.91
N ILE A 50 11.64 -2.60 -3.13
CA ILE A 50 10.22 -2.84 -3.36
C ILE A 50 9.84 -2.18 -4.68
N PHE A 51 9.39 -2.99 -5.64
CA PHE A 51 8.83 -2.51 -6.89
C PHE A 51 7.34 -2.24 -6.69
N LEU A 52 6.88 -1.09 -7.14
CA LEU A 52 5.53 -0.58 -6.89
C LEU A 52 4.85 -0.21 -8.21
N LYS A 53 3.61 -0.67 -8.37
CA LYS A 53 2.78 -0.34 -9.52
C LYS A 53 1.35 -0.10 -9.08
N VAL A 54 0.81 1.07 -9.36
CA VAL A 54 -0.60 1.39 -9.10
C VAL A 54 -1.44 0.70 -10.16
N MET A 55 -2.32 -0.20 -9.73
CA MET A 55 -3.22 -0.91 -10.63
C MET A 55 -4.45 -0.06 -10.95
N TYR A 56 -5.01 0.60 -9.93
CA TYR A 56 -6.06 1.59 -10.13
C TYR A 56 -6.14 2.54 -8.92
N ALA A 57 -6.72 3.71 -9.17
CA ALA A 57 -7.09 4.71 -8.17
C ALA A 57 -8.37 5.37 -8.67
N LYS A 58 -9.52 4.99 -8.09
CA LYS A 58 -10.85 5.40 -8.61
C LYS A 58 -11.79 5.77 -7.48
N THR A 59 -12.56 6.83 -7.70
CA THR A 59 -13.65 7.23 -6.79
C THR A 59 -14.96 6.57 -7.19
N GLY A 60 -15.90 6.50 -6.24
CA GLY A 60 -17.27 6.07 -6.49
C GLY A 60 -17.44 4.61 -6.87
N MET A 61 -16.52 3.74 -6.53
CA MET A 61 -16.62 2.32 -6.86
C MET A 61 -17.62 1.59 -5.95
N SER A 62 -18.47 0.77 -6.56
CA SER A 62 -19.31 -0.17 -5.81
C SER A 62 -18.47 -1.35 -5.30
N THR A 63 -19.00 -2.08 -4.32
CA THR A 63 -18.38 -3.31 -3.81
C THR A 63 -18.11 -4.31 -4.93
N THR A 64 -19.07 -4.50 -5.83
CA THR A 64 -18.91 -5.41 -6.98
C THR A 64 -17.78 -4.97 -7.90
N GLN A 65 -17.70 -3.67 -8.19
CA GLN A 65 -16.61 -3.14 -9.02
C GLN A 65 -15.24 -3.35 -8.37
N ILE A 66 -15.12 -3.09 -7.07
CA ILE A 66 -13.86 -3.32 -6.35
C ILE A 66 -13.47 -4.80 -6.44
N ALA A 67 -14.40 -5.70 -6.17
CA ALA A 67 -14.15 -7.14 -6.25
C ALA A 67 -13.73 -7.57 -7.66
N ASP A 68 -14.43 -7.10 -8.68
CA ASP A 68 -14.13 -7.45 -10.08
C ASP A 68 -12.74 -6.95 -10.50
N TYR A 69 -12.40 -5.71 -10.18
CA TYR A 69 -11.07 -5.17 -10.48
C TYR A 69 -9.97 -5.88 -9.70
N ASN A 70 -10.21 -6.17 -8.42
CA ASN A 70 -9.23 -6.89 -7.60
C ASN A 70 -8.95 -8.29 -8.16
N ILE A 71 -9.99 -9.02 -8.55
CA ILE A 71 -9.86 -10.36 -9.14
C ILE A 71 -9.09 -10.28 -10.46
N ARG A 72 -9.40 -9.29 -11.28
CA ARG A 72 -8.73 -9.08 -12.56
C ARG A 72 -7.24 -8.79 -12.40
N TYR A 73 -6.88 -7.90 -11.47
CA TYR A 73 -5.50 -7.45 -11.33
C TYR A 73 -4.67 -8.30 -10.38
N ALA A 74 -5.24 -8.76 -9.29
CA ALA A 74 -4.51 -9.52 -8.29
C ALA A 74 -4.56 -11.03 -8.54
N GLY A 75 -5.60 -11.53 -9.23
CA GLY A 75 -5.80 -12.95 -9.40
C GLY A 75 -5.81 -13.68 -8.07
N PRO A 76 -5.02 -14.75 -7.89
CA PRO A 76 -4.94 -15.48 -6.63
C PRO A 76 -4.08 -14.82 -5.56
N HIS A 77 -3.36 -13.75 -5.89
CA HIS A 77 -2.47 -13.09 -4.94
C HIS A 77 -3.24 -12.40 -3.82
N LEU A 78 -2.63 -12.35 -2.64
CA LEU A 78 -3.21 -11.72 -1.48
C LEU A 78 -3.31 -10.21 -1.65
N VAL A 79 -4.47 -9.67 -1.27
CA VAL A 79 -4.72 -8.24 -1.13
C VAL A 79 -4.84 -7.93 0.36
N VAL A 80 -4.03 -7.01 0.87
CA VAL A 80 -4.11 -6.53 2.25
C VAL A 80 -4.73 -5.15 2.24
N SER A 81 -5.87 -4.99 2.90
CA SER A 81 -6.63 -3.74 2.87
C SER A 81 -6.65 -3.02 4.21
N ASP A 82 -7.10 -1.76 4.18
CA ASP A 82 -7.52 -1.08 5.39
C ASP A 82 -8.52 -1.94 6.17
N SER A 83 -8.45 -1.88 7.49
CA SER A 83 -9.28 -2.67 8.40
C SER A 83 -10.55 -1.94 8.87
N ALA A 84 -10.76 -0.68 8.46
CA ALA A 84 -11.85 0.14 8.97
C ALA A 84 -13.26 -0.29 8.49
N GLU A 85 -13.33 -1.08 7.42
CA GLU A 85 -14.61 -1.48 6.82
C GLU A 85 -14.73 -3.00 6.72
N PRO A 86 -14.93 -3.70 7.85
CA PRO A 86 -14.95 -5.18 7.86
C PRO A 86 -16.08 -5.79 7.03
N ARG A 87 -17.22 -5.10 6.91
CA ARG A 87 -18.33 -5.56 6.06
C ARG A 87 -17.92 -5.56 4.59
N LEU A 88 -17.30 -4.49 4.13
CA LEU A 88 -16.83 -4.36 2.74
C LEU A 88 -15.80 -5.45 2.42
N ILE A 89 -14.85 -5.66 3.30
CA ILE A 89 -13.84 -6.72 3.14
C ILE A 89 -14.48 -8.09 3.02
N LYS A 90 -15.45 -8.39 3.88
CA LYS A 90 -16.18 -9.66 3.86
C LYS A 90 -16.92 -9.86 2.54
N GLU A 91 -17.61 -8.84 2.05
CA GLU A 91 -18.35 -8.91 0.79
C GLU A 91 -17.41 -9.12 -0.41
N ILE A 92 -16.29 -8.41 -0.45
CA ILE A 92 -15.27 -8.57 -1.50
C ILE A 92 -14.70 -10.00 -1.46
N LYS A 93 -14.41 -10.50 -0.28
CA LYS A 93 -13.91 -11.87 -0.10
C LYS A 93 -14.91 -12.92 -0.58
N MET A 94 -16.18 -12.73 -0.27
CA MET A 94 -17.24 -13.65 -0.70
C MET A 94 -17.43 -13.67 -2.22
N LYS A 95 -17.04 -12.61 -2.92
CA LYS A 95 -17.06 -12.53 -4.38
C LYS A 95 -15.84 -13.19 -5.05
N GLY A 96 -14.90 -13.71 -4.26
CA GLY A 96 -13.78 -14.51 -4.77
C GLY A 96 -12.41 -13.84 -4.69
N CYS A 97 -12.30 -12.63 -4.16
CA CYS A 97 -11.02 -11.97 -3.96
C CYS A 97 -10.32 -12.52 -2.70
N ASN A 98 -9.02 -12.79 -2.82
CA ASN A 98 -8.19 -13.18 -1.69
C ASN A 98 -7.75 -11.94 -0.92
N ILE A 99 -8.59 -11.46 -0.01
CA ILE A 99 -8.40 -10.20 0.72
C ILE A 99 -8.44 -10.44 2.23
N VAL A 100 -7.54 -9.76 2.94
CA VAL A 100 -7.50 -9.74 4.41
C VAL A 100 -7.30 -8.31 4.90
N PRO A 101 -7.80 -7.99 6.10
CA PRO A 101 -7.53 -6.67 6.69
C PRO A 101 -6.10 -6.59 7.22
N THR A 102 -5.54 -5.38 7.18
CA THR A 102 -4.29 -5.09 7.89
C THR A 102 -4.48 -5.18 9.40
N VAL A 103 -3.41 -5.45 10.13
CA VAL A 103 -3.42 -5.43 11.60
C VAL A 103 -2.95 -4.07 12.06
N LYS A 104 -3.87 -3.25 12.57
CA LYS A 104 -3.55 -1.94 13.12
C LYS A 104 -3.10 -2.08 14.58
N ARG A 105 -1.97 -1.49 14.88
CA ARG A 105 -1.42 -1.41 16.24
C ARG A 105 -1.04 0.04 16.54
N SER A 106 -0.94 0.38 17.82
CA SER A 106 -0.43 1.68 18.22
C SER A 106 0.95 1.92 17.59
N GLY A 107 1.13 3.09 16.97
CA GLY A 107 2.38 3.44 16.29
C GLY A 107 2.60 2.76 14.94
N SER A 108 1.60 2.07 14.38
CA SER A 108 1.75 1.35 13.10
C SER A 108 2.03 2.25 11.91
N ILE A 109 1.55 3.49 11.93
CA ILE A 109 1.83 4.46 10.85
C ILE A 109 3.33 4.79 10.84
N LEU A 110 3.88 5.19 11.98
CA LEU A 110 5.30 5.56 12.06
C LEU A 110 6.23 4.36 11.81
N SER A 111 5.91 3.21 12.37
CA SER A 111 6.71 2.00 12.14
C SER A 111 6.65 1.53 10.68
N GLY A 112 5.50 1.69 10.04
CA GLY A 112 5.34 1.38 8.62
C GLY A 112 6.09 2.35 7.72
N ILE A 113 6.09 3.64 8.04
CA ILE A 113 6.90 4.63 7.34
C ILE A 113 8.39 4.28 7.46
N ALA A 114 8.86 4.00 8.68
CA ALA A 114 10.26 3.63 8.91
C ALA A 114 10.65 2.37 8.14
N LEU A 115 9.75 1.38 8.10
CA LEU A 115 9.96 0.16 7.33
C LEU A 115 10.16 0.46 5.84
N LEU A 116 9.29 1.29 5.26
CA LEU A 116 9.40 1.65 3.84
C LEU A 116 10.63 2.53 3.55
N GLN A 117 11.04 3.36 4.50
CA GLN A 117 12.27 4.17 4.37
C GLN A 117 13.54 3.32 4.34
N ASP A 118 13.48 2.08 4.85
CA ASP A 118 14.61 1.14 4.87
C ASP A 118 14.80 0.40 3.53
N TYR A 119 13.91 0.61 2.57
CA TYR A 119 13.94 -0.03 1.26
C TYR A 119 14.14 1.00 0.15
N ASP A 120 14.75 0.57 -0.97
CA ASP A 120 14.68 1.30 -2.23
C ASP A 120 13.30 1.07 -2.85
N LEU A 121 12.56 2.14 -3.07
CA LEU A 121 11.24 2.08 -3.72
C LEU A 121 11.38 2.39 -5.20
N ILE A 122 11.00 1.43 -6.04
CA ILE A 122 11.08 1.58 -7.49
C ILE A 122 9.66 1.65 -8.03
N VAL A 123 9.30 2.82 -8.55
CA VAL A 123 7.93 3.16 -8.94
C VAL A 123 7.78 3.04 -10.44
N ASP A 124 6.81 2.24 -10.88
CA ASP A 124 6.48 2.09 -12.30
C ASP A 124 6.16 3.47 -12.93
N PRO A 125 6.69 3.76 -14.14
CA PRO A 125 6.51 5.08 -14.76
C PRO A 125 5.06 5.52 -14.96
N ASP A 126 4.14 4.57 -15.12
CA ASP A 126 2.72 4.85 -15.34
C ASP A 126 1.95 5.09 -14.03
N SER A 127 2.61 4.91 -12.88
CA SER A 127 1.99 5.08 -11.55
C SER A 127 2.00 6.55 -11.12
N MET A 128 1.34 7.41 -11.88
CA MET A 128 1.35 8.86 -11.68
C MET A 128 0.77 9.28 -10.34
N GLU A 129 -0.28 8.60 -9.88
CA GLU A 129 -0.90 8.87 -8.58
C GLU A 129 0.10 8.69 -7.43
N LEU A 130 0.88 7.61 -7.47
CA LEU A 130 1.88 7.33 -6.45
C LEU A 130 3.05 8.32 -6.53
N ILE A 131 3.52 8.64 -7.72
CA ILE A 131 4.59 9.64 -7.92
C ILE A 131 4.17 10.96 -7.30
N LYS A 132 2.94 11.39 -7.54
CA LYS A 132 2.39 12.63 -6.99
C LYS A 132 2.32 12.59 -5.47
N GLU A 133 1.87 11.47 -4.90
CA GLU A 133 1.83 11.30 -3.45
C GLU A 133 3.23 11.36 -2.83
N LEU A 134 4.19 10.64 -3.38
CA LEU A 134 5.56 10.62 -2.86
C LEU A 134 6.22 12.00 -2.88
N ASN A 135 5.88 12.84 -3.86
CA ASN A 135 6.37 14.22 -3.93
C ASN A 135 5.70 15.18 -2.93
N ASN A 136 4.52 14.81 -2.41
CA ASN A 136 3.69 15.70 -1.59
C ASN A 136 3.42 15.20 -0.17
N TYR A 137 3.75 13.97 0.15
CA TYR A 137 3.52 13.38 1.48
C TYR A 137 4.56 13.92 2.46
N THR A 138 4.09 14.72 3.41
CA THR A 138 4.97 15.52 4.30
C THR A 138 4.63 15.30 5.77
N TRP A 139 5.60 15.62 6.63
CA TRP A 139 5.38 15.67 8.06
C TRP A 139 4.53 16.86 8.46
N ALA A 140 3.59 16.64 9.40
CA ALA A 140 2.75 17.72 9.94
C ALA A 140 3.47 18.56 10.98
N THR A 141 4.51 18.01 11.59
CA THR A 141 5.26 18.66 12.68
C THR A 141 6.76 18.55 12.43
N LYS A 142 7.51 19.53 12.98
CA LYS A 142 8.98 19.50 12.93
C LYS A 142 9.57 18.30 13.67
N GLY A 143 8.83 17.70 14.61
CA GLY A 143 9.26 16.52 15.35
C GLY A 143 9.15 15.21 14.56
N GLN A 144 8.63 15.24 13.33
CA GLN A 144 8.46 14.06 12.47
C GLN A 144 7.69 12.92 13.15
N THR A 145 6.66 13.28 13.92
CA THR A 145 5.87 12.32 14.69
C THR A 145 4.54 11.97 14.05
N LYS A 146 4.07 12.79 13.10
CA LYS A 146 2.77 12.61 12.47
C LYS A 146 2.79 13.17 11.05
N PRO A 147 2.43 12.37 10.04
CA PRO A 147 2.28 12.88 8.68
C PRO A 147 1.02 13.74 8.53
N VAL A 148 1.03 14.63 7.55
CA VAL A 148 -0.19 15.32 7.11
C VAL A 148 -1.12 14.28 6.49
N PRO A 149 -2.42 14.24 6.85
CA PRO A 149 -3.35 13.23 6.34
C PRO A 149 -3.85 13.58 4.93
N LYS A 150 -2.93 13.74 4.01
CA LYS A 150 -3.13 14.02 2.58
C LYS A 150 -2.06 13.31 1.77
N TRP A 151 -2.36 13.04 0.50
CA TRP A 151 -1.40 12.40 -0.43
C TRP A 151 -0.94 11.04 0.08
N ASP A 152 -1.85 10.25 0.63
CA ASP A 152 -1.53 9.04 1.37
C ASP A 152 -2.25 7.77 0.90
N HIS A 153 -3.12 7.85 -0.10
CA HIS A 153 -3.98 6.72 -0.48
C HIS A 153 -3.18 5.52 -1.02
N CYS A 154 -2.32 5.74 -2.00
CA CYS A 154 -1.43 4.69 -2.49
C CYS A 154 -0.37 4.33 -1.44
N ILE A 155 0.15 5.31 -0.72
CA ILE A 155 1.16 5.10 0.32
C ILE A 155 0.60 4.24 1.45
N ASP A 156 -0.63 4.50 1.89
CA ASP A 156 -1.28 3.69 2.93
C ASP A 156 -1.52 2.25 2.44
N ALA A 157 -1.97 2.08 1.20
CA ALA A 157 -2.12 0.76 0.59
C ALA A 157 -0.80 -0.02 0.59
N ILE A 158 0.29 0.62 0.20
CA ILE A 158 1.63 0.04 0.20
C ILE A 158 2.05 -0.35 1.62
N ARG A 159 1.82 0.54 2.59
CA ARG A 159 2.16 0.31 3.99
C ARG A 159 1.43 -0.91 4.55
N TYR A 160 0.15 -1.08 4.27
CA TYR A 160 -0.62 -2.24 4.71
C TYR A 160 -0.02 -3.54 4.19
N ALA A 161 0.27 -3.62 2.92
CA ALA A 161 0.84 -4.82 2.30
C ALA A 161 2.27 -5.10 2.81
N ALA A 162 3.12 -4.08 2.85
CA ALA A 162 4.51 -4.23 3.28
C ALA A 162 4.61 -4.66 4.75
N GLN A 163 3.82 -4.06 5.64
CA GLN A 163 3.80 -4.45 7.06
C GLN A 163 3.29 -5.88 7.24
N TYR A 164 2.29 -6.28 6.47
CA TYR A 164 1.77 -7.65 6.53
C TYR A 164 2.85 -8.67 6.18
N VAL A 165 3.57 -8.48 5.09
CA VAL A 165 4.62 -9.41 4.64
C VAL A 165 5.84 -9.37 5.54
N LEU A 166 6.33 -8.17 5.85
CA LEU A 166 7.66 -7.99 6.46
C LEU A 166 7.63 -8.05 7.99
N VAL A 167 6.47 -7.84 8.60
CA VAL A 167 6.33 -7.80 10.07
C VAL A 167 5.27 -8.78 10.56
N ASN A 168 4.00 -8.59 10.17
CA ASN A 168 2.88 -9.29 10.79
C ASN A 168 2.87 -10.78 10.45
N ARG A 169 3.14 -11.14 9.19
CA ARG A 169 3.16 -12.53 8.74
C ARG A 169 4.28 -13.31 9.40
N THR A 170 5.46 -12.72 9.55
CA THR A 170 6.59 -13.35 10.22
C THR A 170 6.28 -13.63 11.68
N LYS A 171 5.66 -12.68 12.38
CA LYS A 171 5.22 -12.89 13.77
C LYS A 171 4.17 -13.97 13.88
N GLY A 172 3.23 -14.05 12.94
CA GLY A 172 2.21 -15.09 12.89
C GLY A 172 2.80 -16.48 12.69
N ALA A 173 3.82 -16.62 11.87
CA ALA A 173 4.48 -17.88 11.61
C ALA A 173 5.16 -18.48 12.86
N TYR A 174 5.62 -17.63 13.77
CA TYR A 174 6.22 -18.08 15.03
C TYR A 174 5.19 -18.49 16.09
N THR A 175 3.96 -17.99 16.00
CA THR A 175 2.90 -18.26 16.98
C THR A 175 2.09 -19.51 16.68
N ILE A 176 2.18 -20.07 15.49
CA ILE A 176 1.43 -21.26 15.05
C ILE A 176 2.14 -22.58 15.45
N ARG A 177 3.30 -22.47 16.02
CA ARG A 177 4.03 -23.66 16.47
C ARG A 177 3.62 -24.02 17.91
#